data_3ab26125adf063b1fb56c9b1191ddbeb
#
_entry.id   3ab26125adf063b1fb56c9b1191ddbeb
#
_cell.length_a   1.000
_cell.length_b   1.000
_cell.length_c   1.000
_cell.angle_alpha   90.00
_cell.angle_beta   90.00
_cell.angle_gamma   90.00
#
_symmetry.space_group_name_H-M   'P 1'
#
loop_
_entity.id
_entity.type
_entity.pdbx_description
1 polymer ?
#
loop_
_entity_poly.entity_id
_entity_poly.type
_entity_poly.pdbx_seq_one_letter_code
_entity_poly.pdbx_strand_id
1 'polypeptide(L)'
;MDFNKKVVALIAIALLATGLSSCKKITNEAPEATLDITNAYRNSTDADAAVIGIYGQFLTLQKTYILQNELRADLVNVTANADPYLKQLANHTTTKDNPYIDPRPYYKVILNCNDALKNFRLMRDDFRMSVDDYNKHYSDIGALRSWIYLQLGIQYGSVPYVTEPIENVDDVKNLTAFPRISFEELLTKLIDFTEKLPYKEVYAYPTGNPLVITIDGNNTQKIFICKPFVLGDLYLWNNNYTKAAENYSKILNIENNNTNINIAFDAYKVVYYGGSAYNDQSVRYARYQDENSLLYEQGWKTMFSSPNTGNVWNMEFFWGIPYSASFKPGNPMIEFCSPTYGKYLIKPSKLAIDNWNEQRQNSGIPYDARGKLSYETTPSGPAITKLTDNLIPVNSINKAGKWGIYRAALLHLRYGEAANRDGKGKLGWALLNIGVVNTFYTGTRNSSGSPAPVSFDDISTMQTPYAAPYYLDGRNNSDYKSPWYRNTGIRNRAGVTALDVSFQNDVIGLEGKLIDEGALELAFEGNRWPDLVRIARRQNNPAFLAERVYQKLLRDGDPNAATTRQKLMNPANWYLPFNY
;
A
#
# COMPACT_ATOMS: atom_id res chain seq x y z
N MET A 1 67.85 -42.18 45.81
CA MET A 1 66.40 -41.84 45.58
C MET A 1 66.20 -40.51 44.85
N ASP A 2 67.25 -39.87 44.34
CA ASP A 2 67.15 -38.53 43.69
C ASP A 2 67.19 -38.51 42.13
N PHE A 3 67.60 -39.62 41.51
CA PHE A 3 67.70 -39.68 40.05
C PHE A 3 66.38 -39.77 39.39
N ASN A 4 65.42 -40.51 39.97
CA ASN A 4 64.07 -40.67 39.41
C ASN A 4 63.22 -39.40 39.49
N LYS A 5 63.45 -38.52 40.47
CA LYS A 5 62.67 -37.23 40.55
C LYS A 5 63.10 -36.22 39.48
N LYS A 6 64.41 -36.22 39.13
CA LYS A 6 64.91 -35.34 38.06
C LYS A 6 64.43 -35.77 36.66
N VAL A 7 64.30 -37.08 36.41
CA VAL A 7 63.78 -37.62 35.14
C VAL A 7 62.31 -37.35 35.02
N VAL A 8 61.53 -37.49 36.07
CA VAL A 8 60.07 -37.18 36.06
C VAL A 8 59.86 -35.69 35.87
N ALA A 9 60.65 -34.80 36.45
CA ALA A 9 60.53 -33.36 36.23
C ALA A 9 60.91 -32.94 34.82
N LEU A 10 61.89 -33.58 34.17
CA LEU A 10 62.29 -33.31 32.81
C LEU A 10 61.19 -33.80 31.78
N ILE A 11 60.57 -34.94 32.06
CA ILE A 11 59.45 -35.44 31.26
C ILE A 11 58.19 -34.54 31.39
N ALA A 12 57.94 -34.04 32.60
CA ALA A 12 56.84 -33.10 32.84
C ALA A 12 57.03 -31.75 32.11
N ILE A 13 58.26 -31.23 32.08
CA ILE A 13 58.60 -29.99 31.35
C ILE A 13 58.56 -30.20 29.85
N ALA A 14 58.97 -31.37 29.33
CA ALA A 14 58.86 -31.70 27.91
C ALA A 14 57.42 -31.83 27.47
N LEU A 15 56.53 -32.41 28.29
CA LEU A 15 55.10 -32.51 28.04
C LEU A 15 54.37 -31.13 28.10
N LEU A 16 54.84 -30.21 28.97
CA LEU A 16 54.31 -28.84 28.97
C LEU A 16 54.80 -28.01 27.79
N ALA A 17 55.99 -28.24 27.27
CA ALA A 17 56.52 -27.51 26.11
C ALA A 17 55.88 -27.91 24.77
N THR A 18 55.38 -29.15 24.64
CA THR A 18 54.65 -29.61 23.44
C THR A 18 53.17 -29.17 23.42
N GLY A 19 52.64 -28.73 24.58
CA GLY A 19 51.26 -28.22 24.67
C GLY A 19 51.07 -26.76 24.21
N LEU A 20 52.18 -26.02 24.00
CA LEU A 20 52.11 -24.58 23.68
C LEU A 20 52.22 -24.22 22.19
N SER A 21 52.37 -25.22 21.31
CA SER A 21 52.51 -24.97 19.86
C SER A 21 51.25 -25.31 19.01
N SER A 22 50.10 -25.59 19.65
CA SER A 22 48.93 -26.07 18.93
C SER A 22 47.70 -25.15 18.97
N CYS A 23 47.82 -23.85 19.19
CA CYS A 23 46.66 -23.00 19.28
C CYS A 23 46.59 -21.80 18.31
N LYS A 24 47.50 -21.71 17.34
CA LYS A 24 47.39 -20.61 16.34
C LYS A 24 46.48 -20.90 15.13
N LYS A 25 46.06 -22.16 14.93
CA LYS A 25 45.20 -22.54 13.81
C LYS A 25 43.71 -22.64 14.16
N ILE A 26 43.39 -22.74 15.47
CA ILE A 26 42.01 -22.87 15.97
C ILE A 26 41.36 -21.48 16.22
N THR A 27 42.17 -20.43 16.38
CA THR A 27 41.66 -19.07 16.66
C THR A 27 41.49 -18.19 15.41
N ASN A 28 41.83 -18.69 14.23
CA ASN A 28 41.69 -17.97 12.96
C ASN A 28 40.70 -18.61 11.98
N GLU A 29 39.97 -19.63 12.37
CA GLU A 29 38.77 -19.98 11.65
C GLU A 29 37.68 -19.03 12.12
N ALA A 30 37.26 -18.12 11.24
CA ALA A 30 36.02 -17.38 11.42
C ALA A 30 34.92 -18.40 11.77
N PRO A 31 34.08 -18.18 12.81
CA PRO A 31 33.02 -19.10 13.13
C PRO A 31 32.22 -19.37 11.88
N GLU A 32 32.04 -20.64 11.47
CA GLU A 32 31.19 -21.03 10.34
C GLU A 32 29.74 -20.49 10.45
N ALA A 33 29.38 -19.94 11.60
CA ALA A 33 28.12 -19.30 11.90
C ALA A 33 28.13 -17.76 11.79
N THR A 34 29.26 -17.11 11.54
CA THR A 34 29.27 -15.71 11.11
C THR A 34 29.02 -15.72 9.60
N LEU A 35 27.81 -15.33 9.19
CA LEU A 35 27.53 -14.92 7.82
C LEU A 35 28.52 -13.78 7.50
N ASP A 36 29.68 -14.13 6.96
CA ASP A 36 30.54 -13.15 6.31
C ASP A 36 29.72 -12.55 5.15
N ILE A 37 29.76 -11.24 5.02
CA ILE A 37 29.08 -10.49 3.94
C ILE A 37 29.42 -11.10 2.58
N THR A 38 30.64 -11.66 2.42
CA THR A 38 31.07 -12.38 1.22
C THR A 38 30.30 -13.68 0.95
N ASN A 39 29.66 -14.27 1.96
CA ASN A 39 28.89 -15.50 1.87
C ASN A 39 27.37 -15.29 1.80
N ALA A 40 26.88 -14.05 1.89
CA ALA A 40 25.44 -13.76 1.93
C ALA A 40 24.75 -13.79 0.55
N TYR A 41 25.51 -13.71 -0.55
CA TYR A 41 24.97 -13.62 -1.93
C TYR A 41 25.74 -14.53 -2.88
N ARG A 42 25.70 -15.86 -2.66
CA ARG A 42 26.47 -16.85 -3.44
C ARG A 42 25.79 -17.23 -4.74
N ASN A 43 24.45 -17.31 -4.73
CA ASN A 43 23.63 -17.80 -5.83
C ASN A 43 22.20 -17.18 -5.78
N SER A 44 21.37 -17.49 -6.78
CA SER A 44 19.99 -16.96 -6.89
C SER A 44 19.13 -17.28 -5.67
N THR A 45 19.32 -18.41 -4.99
CA THR A 45 18.56 -18.76 -3.78
C THR A 45 18.89 -17.81 -2.61
N ASP A 46 20.16 -17.41 -2.47
CA ASP A 46 20.54 -16.41 -1.47
C ASP A 46 19.90 -15.04 -1.79
N ALA A 47 19.80 -14.70 -3.07
CA ALA A 47 19.10 -13.48 -3.52
C ALA A 47 17.59 -13.54 -3.23
N ASP A 48 16.94 -14.68 -3.47
CA ASP A 48 15.54 -14.92 -3.10
C ASP A 48 15.33 -14.72 -1.59
N ALA A 49 16.22 -15.30 -0.77
CA ALA A 49 16.18 -15.15 0.68
C ALA A 49 16.35 -13.68 1.12
N ALA A 50 17.23 -12.93 0.46
CA ALA A 50 17.42 -11.51 0.74
C ALA A 50 16.16 -10.69 0.42
N VAL A 51 15.51 -10.96 -0.72
CA VAL A 51 14.23 -10.33 -1.08
C VAL A 51 13.18 -10.58 0.00
N ILE A 52 12.96 -11.83 0.41
CA ILE A 52 12.01 -12.19 1.46
C ILE A 52 12.36 -11.50 2.79
N GLY A 53 13.65 -11.47 3.16
CA GLY A 53 14.14 -10.79 4.36
C GLY A 53 13.83 -9.28 4.36
N ILE A 54 13.99 -8.61 3.23
CA ILE A 54 13.65 -7.19 3.05
C ILE A 54 12.14 -6.96 3.20
N TYR A 55 11.30 -7.80 2.59
CA TYR A 55 9.84 -7.70 2.75
C TYR A 55 9.38 -8.00 4.18
N GLY A 56 10.06 -8.92 4.88
CA GLY A 56 9.82 -9.16 6.31
C GLY A 56 10.11 -7.92 7.18
N GLN A 57 11.18 -7.18 6.87
CA GLN A 57 11.47 -5.91 7.53
C GLN A 57 10.50 -4.80 7.11
N PHE A 58 10.18 -4.71 5.83
CA PHE A 58 9.21 -3.75 5.31
C PHE A 58 7.85 -3.87 6.00
N LEU A 59 7.41 -5.09 6.30
CA LEU A 59 6.15 -5.36 7.02
C LEU A 59 6.09 -4.64 8.38
N THR A 60 7.22 -4.42 9.03
CA THR A 60 7.29 -3.69 10.31
C THR A 60 6.92 -2.21 10.19
N LEU A 61 6.92 -1.65 8.97
CA LEU A 61 6.57 -0.24 8.72
C LEU A 61 5.07 0.02 8.77
N GLN A 62 4.20 -0.99 8.69
CA GLN A 62 2.74 -0.79 8.65
C GLN A 62 2.26 0.13 9.77
N LYS A 63 2.69 -0.11 11.00
CA LYS A 63 2.29 0.71 12.15
C LYS A 63 2.59 2.19 11.93
N THR A 64 3.83 2.49 11.57
CA THR A 64 4.27 3.87 11.34
C THR A 64 3.54 4.49 10.16
N TYR A 65 3.39 3.75 9.06
CA TYR A 65 2.67 4.18 7.87
C TYR A 65 1.21 4.53 8.16
N ILE A 66 0.47 3.65 8.85
CA ILE A 66 -0.95 3.90 9.17
C ILE A 66 -1.08 5.07 10.14
N LEU A 67 -0.30 5.10 11.23
CA LEU A 67 -0.40 6.18 12.22
C LEU A 67 -0.06 7.55 11.63
N GLN A 68 1.01 7.66 10.86
CA GLN A 68 1.40 8.93 10.26
C GLN A 68 0.42 9.41 9.18
N ASN A 69 -0.22 8.50 8.47
CA ASN A 69 -1.10 8.84 7.35
C ASN A 69 -2.58 8.99 7.74
N GLU A 70 -3.04 8.30 8.78
CA GLU A 70 -4.46 8.34 9.16
C GLU A 70 -4.70 9.21 10.39
N LEU A 71 -3.85 9.13 11.42
CA LEU A 71 -4.08 9.86 12.66
C LEU A 71 -3.87 11.37 12.51
N ARG A 72 -2.95 11.78 11.63
CA ARG A 72 -2.73 13.21 11.29
C ARG A 72 -3.81 13.80 10.39
N ALA A 73 -4.51 12.95 9.65
CA ALA A 73 -5.62 13.33 8.78
C ALA A 73 -6.94 13.48 9.56
N ASP A 74 -8.05 13.31 8.90
CA ASP A 74 -9.38 13.62 9.42
C ASP A 74 -10.24 12.39 9.77
N LEU A 75 -9.81 11.15 9.45
CA LEU A 75 -10.64 9.95 9.59
C LEU A 75 -10.41 9.15 10.88
N VAL A 76 -9.27 9.31 11.52
CA VAL A 76 -8.87 8.59 12.75
C VAL A 76 -8.57 9.57 13.87
N ASN A 77 -8.96 9.23 15.10
CA ASN A 77 -8.61 9.99 16.30
C ASN A 77 -8.15 9.04 17.42
N VAL A 78 -7.60 9.61 18.47
CA VAL A 78 -7.15 8.90 19.66
C VAL A 78 -8.30 8.59 20.61
N THR A 79 -8.16 7.52 21.39
CA THR A 79 -9.02 7.24 22.54
C THR A 79 -8.45 7.85 23.83
N ALA A 80 -9.17 7.71 24.94
CA ALA A 80 -8.65 8.12 26.26
C ALA A 80 -7.38 7.31 26.65
N ASN A 81 -7.23 6.08 26.16
CA ASN A 81 -6.12 5.18 26.46
C ASN A 81 -4.81 5.55 25.73
N ALA A 82 -4.88 6.46 24.75
CA ALA A 82 -3.72 6.85 23.97
C ALA A 82 -2.66 7.56 24.84
N ASP A 83 -1.42 7.20 24.59
CA ASP A 83 -0.28 7.87 25.22
C ASP A 83 -0.13 9.34 24.74
N PRO A 84 0.65 10.17 25.43
CA PRO A 84 0.85 11.58 25.07
C PRO A 84 1.41 11.77 23.65
N TYR A 85 2.24 10.87 23.15
CA TYR A 85 2.87 10.99 21.84
C TYR A 85 1.87 10.73 20.69
N LEU A 86 0.93 9.79 20.86
CA LEU A 86 -0.18 9.62 19.91
C LEU A 86 -1.09 10.84 19.88
N LYS A 87 -1.38 11.44 21.05
CA LYS A 87 -2.14 12.68 21.15
C LYS A 87 -1.45 13.84 20.44
N GLN A 88 -0.12 13.97 20.60
CA GLN A 88 0.67 14.96 19.86
C GLN A 88 0.56 14.77 18.34
N LEU A 89 0.60 13.51 17.87
CA LEU A 89 0.50 13.22 16.44
C LEU A 89 -0.88 13.60 15.90
N ALA A 90 -1.96 13.25 16.61
CA ALA A 90 -3.34 13.56 16.23
C ALA A 90 -3.63 15.07 16.17
N ASN A 91 -3.00 15.86 17.06
CA ASN A 91 -3.22 17.30 17.24
C ASN A 91 -2.14 18.16 16.57
N HIS A 92 -1.24 17.57 15.81
CA HIS A 92 -0.14 18.27 15.12
C HIS A 92 0.79 19.06 16.06
N THR A 93 1.01 18.56 17.27
CA THR A 93 1.91 19.16 18.28
C THR A 93 3.15 18.32 18.54
N THR A 94 3.54 17.49 17.56
CA THR A 94 4.66 16.57 17.67
C THR A 94 5.97 17.25 17.98
N THR A 95 6.69 16.70 18.97
CA THR A 95 8.05 17.06 19.35
C THR A 95 9.06 16.08 18.73
N LYS A 96 10.33 16.47 18.66
CA LYS A 96 11.36 15.65 18.00
C LYS A 96 11.62 14.29 18.66
N ASP A 97 11.30 14.14 19.93
CA ASP A 97 11.45 12.92 20.73
C ASP A 97 10.25 11.95 20.59
N ASN A 98 9.23 12.31 19.82
CA ASN A 98 8.05 11.45 19.61
C ASN A 98 8.43 10.18 18.85
N PRO A 99 8.24 8.98 19.43
CA PRO A 99 8.68 7.72 18.81
C PRO A 99 7.87 7.32 17.56
N TYR A 100 6.69 7.90 17.37
CA TYR A 100 5.84 7.61 16.19
C TYR A 100 6.25 8.38 14.94
N ILE A 101 7.23 9.31 15.07
CA ILE A 101 7.77 10.07 13.94
C ILE A 101 9.24 9.75 13.66
N ASP A 102 9.76 8.68 14.22
CA ASP A 102 11.13 8.26 14.00
C ASP A 102 11.33 7.78 12.54
N PRO A 103 12.22 8.39 11.74
CA PRO A 103 12.48 7.95 10.36
C PRO A 103 13.37 6.71 10.27
N ARG A 104 14.09 6.35 11.33
CA ARG A 104 15.06 5.25 11.32
C ARG A 104 14.51 3.90 10.87
N PRO A 105 13.27 3.48 11.19
CA PRO A 105 12.69 2.26 10.62
C PRO A 105 12.64 2.24 9.09
N TYR A 106 12.33 3.36 8.46
CA TYR A 106 12.34 3.49 6.99
C TYR A 106 13.76 3.34 6.44
N TYR A 107 14.74 4.04 7.03
CA TYR A 107 16.13 3.95 6.59
C TYR A 107 16.74 2.58 6.80
N LYS A 108 16.33 1.85 7.83
CA LYS A 108 16.76 0.46 8.02
C LYS A 108 16.39 -0.42 6.81
N VAL A 109 15.18 -0.28 6.30
CA VAL A 109 14.76 -1.02 5.09
C VAL A 109 15.48 -0.50 3.85
N ILE A 110 15.65 0.82 3.70
CA ILE A 110 16.37 1.44 2.59
C ILE A 110 17.82 0.94 2.51
N LEU A 111 18.53 0.87 3.63
CA LEU A 111 19.93 0.39 3.66
C LEU A 111 20.03 -1.06 3.22
N ASN A 112 19.08 -1.91 3.63
CA ASN A 112 19.05 -3.29 3.16
C ASN A 112 18.68 -3.39 1.67
N CYS A 113 17.80 -2.51 1.18
CA CYS A 113 17.57 -2.39 -0.26
C CYS A 113 18.85 -1.99 -1.01
N ASN A 114 19.61 -1.02 -0.49
CA ASN A 114 20.87 -0.59 -1.11
C ASN A 114 21.90 -1.71 -1.17
N ASP A 115 22.05 -2.45 -0.07
CA ASP A 115 22.92 -3.62 0.00
C ASP A 115 22.52 -4.69 -1.02
N ALA A 116 21.24 -5.06 -1.07
CA ALA A 116 20.75 -6.04 -2.02
C ALA A 116 20.96 -5.58 -3.47
N LEU A 117 20.65 -4.32 -3.79
CA LEU A 117 20.82 -3.76 -5.13
C LEU A 117 22.28 -3.76 -5.59
N LYS A 118 23.23 -3.47 -4.70
CA LYS A 118 24.68 -3.58 -4.97
C LYS A 118 25.05 -5.03 -5.24
N ASN A 119 24.66 -5.95 -4.36
CA ASN A 119 25.01 -7.36 -4.47
C ASN A 119 24.39 -8.03 -5.69
N PHE A 120 23.14 -7.72 -6.06
CA PHE A 120 22.52 -8.25 -7.29
C PHE A 120 23.30 -7.83 -8.55
N ARG A 121 23.83 -6.59 -8.61
CA ARG A 121 24.72 -6.17 -9.69
C ARG A 121 25.99 -7.02 -9.74
N LEU A 122 26.65 -7.19 -8.61
CA LEU A 122 27.87 -8.02 -8.52
C LEU A 122 27.60 -9.49 -8.90
N MET A 123 26.49 -10.06 -8.43
CA MET A 123 26.12 -11.44 -8.78
C MET A 123 25.88 -11.62 -10.29
N ARG A 124 25.22 -10.65 -10.94
CA ARG A 124 25.03 -10.64 -12.39
C ARG A 124 26.39 -10.54 -13.13
N ASP A 125 27.23 -9.63 -12.69
CA ASP A 125 28.52 -9.34 -13.33
C ASP A 125 29.51 -10.53 -13.17
N ASP A 126 29.41 -11.25 -12.04
CA ASP A 126 30.16 -12.47 -11.75
C ASP A 126 29.49 -13.77 -12.25
N PHE A 127 28.40 -13.68 -13.02
CA PHE A 127 27.63 -14.82 -13.56
C PHE A 127 27.07 -15.78 -12.48
N ARG A 128 26.88 -15.30 -11.25
CA ARG A 128 26.24 -16.02 -10.13
C ARG A 128 24.71 -15.92 -10.15
N MET A 129 24.17 -15.01 -10.95
CA MET A 129 22.74 -14.79 -11.17
C MET A 129 22.48 -14.60 -12.66
N SER A 130 21.39 -15.15 -13.17
CA SER A 130 20.96 -14.90 -14.55
C SER A 130 20.56 -13.44 -14.75
N VAL A 131 20.67 -12.94 -16.00
CA VAL A 131 20.21 -11.56 -16.33
C VAL A 131 18.72 -11.42 -16.08
N ASP A 132 17.93 -12.44 -16.32
CA ASP A 132 16.47 -12.44 -16.12
C ASP A 132 16.12 -12.35 -14.62
N ASP A 133 16.77 -13.13 -13.76
CA ASP A 133 16.59 -13.04 -12.31
C ASP A 133 17.07 -11.70 -11.79
N TYR A 134 18.24 -11.23 -12.24
CA TYR A 134 18.72 -9.89 -11.90
C TYR A 134 17.70 -8.82 -12.24
N ASN A 135 17.14 -8.83 -13.43
CA ASN A 135 16.17 -7.83 -13.87
C ASN A 135 14.94 -7.80 -12.93
N LYS A 136 14.45 -8.96 -12.53
CA LYS A 136 13.29 -9.07 -11.63
C LYS A 136 13.63 -8.60 -10.21
N HIS A 137 14.67 -9.16 -9.59
CA HIS A 137 15.07 -8.87 -8.22
C HIS A 137 15.49 -7.41 -8.05
N TYR A 138 16.34 -6.91 -8.96
CA TYR A 138 16.79 -5.52 -8.94
C TYR A 138 15.63 -4.53 -9.10
N SER A 139 14.69 -4.83 -9.99
CA SER A 139 13.53 -3.98 -10.22
C SER A 139 12.52 -4.01 -9.08
N ASP A 140 12.33 -5.15 -8.44
CA ASP A 140 11.43 -5.29 -7.31
C ASP A 140 11.93 -4.49 -6.11
N ILE A 141 13.15 -4.74 -5.67
CA ILE A 141 13.76 -4.06 -4.53
C ILE A 141 14.01 -2.56 -4.83
N GLY A 142 14.36 -2.22 -6.06
CA GLY A 142 14.51 -0.83 -6.49
C GLY A 142 13.20 -0.04 -6.40
N ALA A 143 12.09 -0.63 -6.85
CA ALA A 143 10.77 -0.01 -6.75
C ALA A 143 10.30 0.10 -5.30
N LEU A 144 10.56 -0.92 -4.47
CA LEU A 144 10.25 -0.89 -3.04
C LEU A 144 10.99 0.26 -2.33
N ARG A 145 12.29 0.43 -2.62
CA ARG A 145 13.07 1.56 -2.11
C ARG A 145 12.50 2.90 -2.55
N SER A 146 12.08 3.02 -3.80
CA SER A 146 11.45 4.26 -4.33
C SER A 146 10.15 4.58 -3.61
N TRP A 147 9.30 3.58 -3.35
CA TRP A 147 8.07 3.76 -2.58
C TRP A 147 8.35 4.22 -1.15
N ILE A 148 9.35 3.64 -0.48
CA ILE A 148 9.73 4.02 0.89
C ILE A 148 10.22 5.47 0.93
N TYR A 149 11.04 5.89 -0.02
CA TYR A 149 11.46 7.29 -0.15
C TYR A 149 10.31 8.24 -0.45
N LEU A 150 9.34 7.84 -1.27
CA LEU A 150 8.13 8.63 -1.50
C LEU A 150 7.39 8.87 -0.16
N GLN A 151 7.24 7.84 0.67
CA GLN A 151 6.63 8.01 1.99
C GLN A 151 7.43 8.96 2.89
N LEU A 152 8.76 8.84 2.91
CA LEU A 152 9.62 9.77 3.65
C LEU A 152 9.44 11.21 3.18
N GLY A 153 9.42 11.45 1.87
CA GLY A 153 9.18 12.78 1.30
C GLY A 153 7.82 13.37 1.68
N ILE A 154 6.76 12.54 1.66
CA ILE A 154 5.41 12.94 2.08
C ILE A 154 5.37 13.34 3.56
N GLN A 155 6.07 12.59 4.43
CA GLN A 155 6.03 12.83 5.87
C GLN A 155 6.94 13.97 6.32
N TYR A 156 8.14 14.10 5.73
CA TYR A 156 9.19 15.00 6.25
C TYR A 156 9.54 16.14 5.30
N GLY A 157 9.07 16.13 4.07
CA GLY A 157 9.30 17.18 3.06
C GLY A 157 10.74 17.23 2.52
N SER A 158 11.73 17.14 3.37
CA SER A 158 13.15 17.13 3.01
C SER A 158 13.86 16.03 3.78
N VAL A 159 14.61 15.18 3.06
CA VAL A 159 15.22 13.96 3.63
C VAL A 159 16.58 13.66 3.02
N PRO A 160 17.49 12.99 3.73
CA PRO A 160 18.70 12.43 3.15
C PRO A 160 18.37 11.38 2.08
N TYR A 161 19.02 11.47 0.92
CA TYR A 161 18.85 10.51 -0.18
C TYR A 161 20.09 9.62 -0.30
N VAL A 162 20.06 8.46 0.35
CA VAL A 162 21.16 7.49 0.44
C VAL A 162 20.86 6.32 -0.50
N THR A 163 21.68 6.12 -1.52
CA THR A 163 21.47 5.09 -2.56
C THR A 163 22.49 3.97 -2.56
N GLU A 164 23.59 4.15 -1.81
CA GLU A 164 24.65 3.16 -1.67
C GLU A 164 24.63 2.55 -0.26
N PRO A 165 25.11 1.31 -0.10
CA PRO A 165 25.31 0.73 1.22
C PRO A 165 26.23 1.58 2.08
N ILE A 166 25.95 1.63 3.38
CA ILE A 166 26.85 2.23 4.38
C ILE A 166 27.65 1.07 4.98
N GLU A 167 28.94 1.00 4.64
CA GLU A 167 29.80 -0.11 5.03
C GLU A 167 30.56 0.15 6.33
N ASN A 168 30.74 1.43 6.71
CA ASN A 168 31.48 1.83 7.89
C ASN A 168 30.60 2.56 8.90
N VAL A 169 30.80 2.24 10.19
CA VAL A 169 30.10 2.93 11.29
C VAL A 169 30.44 4.42 11.35
N ASP A 170 31.61 4.82 10.87
CA ASP A 170 32.06 6.21 10.86
C ASP A 170 31.32 7.02 9.77
N ASP A 171 30.90 6.40 8.68
CA ASP A 171 30.05 7.03 7.66
C ASP A 171 28.67 7.41 8.24
N VAL A 172 28.14 6.59 9.16
CA VAL A 172 26.87 6.89 9.85
C VAL A 172 27.01 8.08 10.80
N LYS A 173 28.19 8.29 11.38
CA LYS A 173 28.44 9.42 12.29
C LYS A 173 28.61 10.74 11.55
N ASN A 174 28.95 10.70 10.25
CA ASN A 174 29.14 11.90 9.44
C ASN A 174 27.82 12.29 8.74
N LEU A 175 26.89 12.86 9.49
CA LEU A 175 25.59 13.31 8.97
C LEU A 175 25.70 14.35 7.86
N THR A 176 26.81 15.05 7.73
CA THR A 176 27.05 16.02 6.67
C THR A 176 27.35 15.37 5.32
N ALA A 177 27.72 14.07 5.31
CA ALA A 177 27.91 13.29 4.08
C ALA A 177 26.58 13.00 3.34
N PHE A 178 25.44 13.14 4.03
CA PHE A 178 24.10 12.86 3.48
C PHE A 178 23.21 14.09 3.59
N PRO A 179 23.41 15.11 2.72
CA PRO A 179 22.62 16.33 2.75
C PRO A 179 21.15 16.01 2.47
N ARG A 180 20.26 16.74 3.13
CA ARG A 180 18.81 16.62 2.88
C ARG A 180 18.48 17.29 1.58
N ILE A 181 17.76 16.58 0.71
CA ILE A 181 17.18 17.11 -0.53
C ILE A 181 15.71 17.45 -0.36
N SER A 182 15.21 18.39 -1.16
CA SER A 182 13.78 18.77 -1.14
C SER A 182 12.89 17.63 -1.67
N PHE A 183 11.59 17.70 -1.39
CA PHE A 183 10.64 16.71 -1.90
C PHE A 183 10.57 16.74 -3.43
N GLU A 184 10.67 17.90 -4.06
CA GLU A 184 10.68 18.07 -5.52
C GLU A 184 11.91 17.42 -6.14
N GLU A 185 13.08 17.63 -5.57
CA GLU A 185 14.31 16.99 -6.03
C GLU A 185 14.25 15.47 -5.81
N LEU A 186 13.72 15.03 -4.66
CA LEU A 186 13.51 13.62 -4.36
C LEU A 186 12.62 12.97 -5.42
N LEU A 187 11.45 13.55 -5.72
CA LEU A 187 10.53 13.04 -6.75
C LEU A 187 11.23 12.88 -8.11
N THR A 188 12.01 13.88 -8.53
CA THR A 188 12.77 13.83 -9.77
C THR A 188 13.74 12.65 -9.80
N LYS A 189 14.51 12.45 -8.72
CA LYS A 189 15.46 11.33 -8.61
C LYS A 189 14.76 9.97 -8.55
N LEU A 190 13.62 9.88 -7.86
CA LEU A 190 12.84 8.64 -7.78
C LEU A 190 12.21 8.26 -9.12
N ILE A 191 11.70 9.23 -9.87
CA ILE A 191 11.18 9.01 -11.23
C ILE A 191 12.31 8.52 -12.14
N ASP A 192 13.42 9.23 -12.19
CA ASP A 192 14.56 8.86 -13.04
C ASP A 192 15.07 7.45 -12.73
N PHE A 193 15.23 7.10 -11.47
CA PHE A 193 15.66 5.78 -11.06
C PHE A 193 14.62 4.69 -11.41
N THR A 194 13.35 4.91 -11.11
CA THR A 194 12.30 3.89 -11.26
C THR A 194 11.96 3.65 -12.74
N GLU A 195 12.04 4.68 -13.58
CA GLU A 195 11.90 4.55 -15.04
C GLU A 195 13.00 3.68 -15.67
N LYS A 196 14.19 3.69 -15.13
CA LYS A 196 15.33 2.91 -15.62
C LYS A 196 15.36 1.47 -15.13
N LEU A 197 14.42 1.05 -14.28
CA LEU A 197 14.34 -0.34 -13.84
C LEU A 197 14.11 -1.28 -15.03
N PRO A 198 14.89 -2.37 -15.14
CA PRO A 198 14.86 -3.22 -16.34
C PRO A 198 13.60 -4.09 -16.49
N TYR A 199 12.85 -4.33 -15.40
CA TYR A 199 11.63 -5.14 -15.41
C TYR A 199 10.48 -4.40 -14.71
N LYS A 200 9.49 -3.93 -15.48
CA LYS A 200 8.38 -3.08 -14.99
C LYS A 200 7.00 -3.70 -15.19
N GLU A 201 6.93 -5.02 -15.24
CA GLU A 201 5.64 -5.71 -15.30
C GLU A 201 4.82 -5.52 -14.02
N VAL A 202 3.49 -5.72 -14.14
CA VAL A 202 2.54 -5.57 -13.03
C VAL A 202 2.90 -6.49 -11.87
N TYR A 203 3.20 -7.76 -12.18
CA TYR A 203 3.70 -8.71 -11.18
C TYR A 203 5.23 -8.70 -11.17
N ALA A 204 5.81 -8.59 -9.99
CA ALA A 204 7.26 -8.61 -9.82
C ALA A 204 7.87 -9.93 -10.26
N TYR A 205 7.17 -11.02 -9.96
CA TYR A 205 7.57 -12.38 -10.32
C TYR A 205 6.41 -13.10 -11.02
N PRO A 206 6.63 -13.75 -12.17
CA PRO A 206 5.61 -14.51 -12.88
C PRO A 206 5.29 -15.82 -12.14
N THR A 207 4.13 -16.40 -12.45
CA THR A 207 3.75 -17.74 -11.98
C THR A 207 4.83 -18.76 -12.39
N GLY A 208 5.22 -19.63 -11.45
CA GLY A 208 6.31 -20.61 -11.64
C GLY A 208 7.68 -20.12 -11.18
N ASN A 209 7.84 -18.85 -10.82
CA ASN A 209 9.04 -18.37 -10.15
C ASN A 209 9.12 -18.96 -8.71
N PRO A 210 10.31 -19.33 -8.19
CA PRO A 210 10.47 -19.86 -6.83
C PRO A 210 9.90 -18.99 -5.71
N LEU A 211 9.83 -17.67 -5.91
CA LEU A 211 9.23 -16.73 -4.97
C LEU A 211 7.68 -16.72 -4.99
N VAL A 212 7.05 -17.36 -6.00
CA VAL A 212 5.60 -17.44 -6.13
C VAL A 212 5.09 -18.79 -5.64
N ILE A 213 4.78 -18.84 -4.35
CA ILE A 213 4.31 -20.02 -3.62
C ILE A 213 3.07 -19.69 -2.80
N THR A 214 2.49 -20.68 -2.14
CA THR A 214 1.40 -20.47 -1.18
C THR A 214 1.90 -20.74 0.25
N ILE A 215 1.75 -19.76 1.12
CA ILE A 215 2.10 -19.84 2.56
C ILE A 215 0.86 -19.51 3.38
N ASP A 216 0.47 -20.39 4.29
CA ASP A 216 -0.73 -20.22 5.15
C ASP A 216 -1.98 -19.85 4.34
N GLY A 217 -2.19 -20.48 3.18
CA GLY A 217 -3.29 -20.20 2.27
C GLY A 217 -3.17 -18.88 1.49
N ASN A 218 -2.05 -18.17 1.57
CA ASN A 218 -1.81 -16.92 0.86
C ASN A 218 -0.82 -17.12 -0.29
N ASN A 219 -1.23 -16.73 -1.51
CA ASN A 219 -0.32 -16.69 -2.67
C ASN A 219 0.62 -15.49 -2.55
N THR A 220 1.93 -15.73 -2.68
CA THR A 220 2.95 -14.70 -2.50
C THR A 220 3.11 -13.75 -3.69
N GLN A 221 2.51 -14.02 -4.83
CA GLN A 221 2.66 -13.20 -6.05
C GLN A 221 2.34 -11.71 -5.81
N LYS A 222 1.36 -11.43 -4.96
CA LYS A 222 0.91 -10.05 -4.63
C LYS A 222 1.54 -9.46 -3.37
N ILE A 223 2.50 -10.17 -2.79
CA ILE A 223 3.32 -9.63 -1.69
C ILE A 223 4.35 -8.63 -2.24
N PHE A 224 4.77 -8.83 -3.48
CA PHE A 224 5.79 -8.01 -4.15
C PHE A 224 5.17 -6.78 -4.81
N ILE A 225 5.97 -5.72 -4.91
CA ILE A 225 5.51 -4.40 -5.31
C ILE A 225 5.03 -4.34 -6.77
N CYS A 226 3.91 -3.67 -6.99
CA CYS A 226 3.39 -3.35 -8.32
C CYS A 226 4.07 -2.10 -8.89
N LYS A 227 5.09 -2.28 -9.72
CA LYS A 227 5.94 -1.21 -10.24
C LYS A 227 5.20 -0.15 -11.07
N PRO A 228 4.27 -0.51 -11.97
CA PRO A 228 3.48 0.50 -12.68
C PRO A 228 2.66 1.38 -11.75
N PHE A 229 2.17 0.84 -10.62
CA PHE A 229 1.44 1.64 -9.65
C PHE A 229 2.35 2.68 -8.97
N VAL A 230 3.56 2.27 -8.58
CA VAL A 230 4.56 3.19 -7.98
C VAL A 230 4.92 4.30 -8.94
N LEU A 231 5.21 3.98 -10.20
CA LEU A 231 5.50 4.98 -11.23
C LEU A 231 4.32 5.93 -11.45
N GLY A 232 3.10 5.40 -11.49
CA GLY A 232 1.89 6.21 -11.57
C GLY A 232 1.79 7.21 -10.42
N ASP A 233 2.03 6.75 -9.18
CA ASP A 233 2.01 7.61 -8.00
C ASP A 233 3.12 8.67 -8.04
N LEU A 234 4.35 8.32 -8.40
CA LEU A 234 5.45 9.27 -8.53
C LEU A 234 5.12 10.38 -9.54
N TYR A 235 4.57 10.02 -10.68
CA TYR A 235 4.15 10.99 -11.69
C TYR A 235 2.94 11.82 -11.25
N LEU A 236 1.99 11.23 -10.52
CA LEU A 236 0.84 11.96 -9.98
C LEU A 236 1.26 13.02 -8.96
N TRP A 237 2.23 12.70 -8.11
CA TRP A 237 2.85 13.64 -7.17
C TRP A 237 3.67 14.74 -7.89
N ASN A 238 4.27 14.41 -9.03
CA ASN A 238 5.01 15.36 -9.87
C ASN A 238 4.10 16.16 -10.82
N ASN A 239 2.78 16.04 -10.71
CA ASN A 239 1.77 16.68 -11.57
C ASN A 239 1.90 16.34 -13.06
N ASN A 240 2.50 15.22 -13.40
CA ASN A 240 2.54 14.70 -14.77
C ASN A 240 1.43 13.66 -14.95
N TYR A 241 0.22 14.16 -15.24
CA TYR A 241 -1.00 13.36 -15.23
C TYR A 241 -1.05 12.35 -16.38
N THR A 242 -0.57 12.73 -17.56
CA THR A 242 -0.47 11.82 -18.71
C THR A 242 0.42 10.63 -18.40
N LYS A 243 1.62 10.88 -17.85
CA LYS A 243 2.53 9.79 -17.44
C LYS A 243 1.99 8.94 -16.28
N ALA A 244 1.30 9.56 -15.34
CA ALA A 244 0.60 8.83 -14.29
C ALA A 244 -0.44 7.88 -14.90
N ALA A 245 -1.29 8.38 -15.79
CA ALA A 245 -2.31 7.59 -16.48
C ALA A 245 -1.70 6.49 -17.37
N GLU A 246 -0.57 6.75 -18.07
CA GLU A 246 0.15 5.73 -18.84
C GLU A 246 0.56 4.52 -17.96
N ASN A 247 1.04 4.78 -16.76
CA ASN A 247 1.46 3.71 -15.88
C ASN A 247 0.26 2.99 -15.22
N TYR A 248 -0.75 3.72 -14.78
CA TYR A 248 -1.98 3.12 -14.27
C TYR A 248 -2.73 2.30 -15.32
N SER A 249 -2.75 2.74 -16.59
CA SER A 249 -3.42 2.03 -17.68
C SER A 249 -2.81 0.66 -17.97
N LYS A 250 -1.52 0.44 -17.69
CA LYS A 250 -0.89 -0.89 -17.80
C LYS A 250 -1.56 -1.92 -16.87
N ILE A 251 -2.09 -1.46 -15.73
CA ILE A 251 -2.79 -2.32 -14.79
C ILE A 251 -4.25 -2.48 -15.21
N LEU A 252 -4.91 -1.38 -15.63
CA LEU A 252 -6.29 -1.39 -16.10
C LEU A 252 -6.49 -2.29 -17.33
N ASN A 253 -5.52 -2.31 -18.24
CA ASN A 253 -5.57 -3.00 -19.51
C ASN A 253 -4.74 -4.29 -19.50
N ILE A 254 -4.47 -4.86 -18.32
CA ILE A 254 -3.73 -6.11 -18.24
C ILE A 254 -4.47 -7.19 -19.03
N GLU A 255 -3.82 -7.68 -20.09
CA GLU A 255 -4.35 -8.76 -20.91
C GLU A 255 -4.00 -10.09 -20.26
N ASN A 256 -5.01 -10.94 -20.12
CA ASN A 256 -4.80 -12.31 -19.72
C ASN A 256 -4.98 -13.23 -20.94
N ASN A 257 -3.90 -13.77 -21.40
CA ASN A 257 -3.90 -14.79 -22.46
C ASN A 257 -4.32 -16.18 -21.96
N ASN A 258 -4.69 -16.30 -20.67
CA ASN A 258 -5.06 -17.58 -20.10
C ASN A 258 -6.57 -17.78 -20.17
N THR A 259 -7.01 -18.70 -21.04
CA THR A 259 -8.41 -19.10 -21.24
C THR A 259 -8.95 -20.01 -20.13
N ASN A 260 -8.13 -20.38 -19.15
CA ASN A 260 -8.56 -21.27 -18.07
C ASN A 260 -9.26 -20.48 -16.97
N ILE A 261 -10.58 -20.61 -16.91
CA ILE A 261 -11.48 -19.93 -15.96
C ILE A 261 -11.06 -20.13 -14.49
N ASN A 262 -10.46 -21.26 -14.16
CA ASN A 262 -10.11 -21.62 -12.79
C ASN A 262 -8.79 -21.01 -12.30
N ILE A 263 -7.95 -20.50 -13.19
CA ILE A 263 -6.60 -20.00 -12.86
C ILE A 263 -6.52 -18.48 -13.04
N ALA A 264 -7.45 -17.90 -13.76
CA ALA A 264 -7.30 -16.56 -14.30
C ALA A 264 -8.12 -15.51 -13.53
N PHE A 265 -7.79 -15.34 -12.26
CA PHE A 265 -8.17 -14.13 -11.55
C PHE A 265 -7.12 -13.06 -11.80
N ASP A 266 -7.18 -12.44 -12.98
CA ASP A 266 -6.38 -11.26 -13.21
C ASP A 266 -6.90 -10.14 -12.34
N ALA A 267 -5.98 -9.49 -11.71
CA ALA A 267 -6.24 -8.21 -11.13
C ALA A 267 -7.00 -7.35 -12.14
N TYR A 268 -7.99 -6.62 -11.66
CA TYR A 268 -8.78 -5.70 -12.47
C TYR A 268 -9.78 -6.31 -13.46
N LYS A 269 -9.95 -7.61 -13.50
CA LYS A 269 -11.02 -8.24 -14.29
C LYS A 269 -11.93 -9.09 -13.41
N VAL A 270 -13.21 -9.06 -13.70
CA VAL A 270 -14.24 -9.78 -12.95
C VAL A 270 -14.75 -10.96 -13.75
N VAL A 271 -15.03 -12.06 -13.05
CA VAL A 271 -15.59 -13.27 -13.64
C VAL A 271 -17.11 -13.15 -13.68
N TYR A 272 -17.74 -13.55 -14.77
CA TYR A 272 -19.17 -13.69 -14.86
C TYR A 272 -19.65 -14.99 -14.26
N TYR A 273 -20.58 -14.90 -13.34
CA TYR A 273 -21.32 -16.07 -12.87
C TYR A 273 -22.70 -16.13 -13.57
N GLY A 274 -23.01 -17.27 -14.20
CA GLY A 274 -24.38 -17.59 -14.58
C GLY A 274 -24.84 -17.18 -15.97
N GLY A 275 -23.99 -17.21 -16.98
CA GLY A 275 -24.42 -17.28 -18.39
C GLY A 275 -25.09 -16.03 -18.98
N SER A 276 -25.16 -14.93 -18.27
CA SER A 276 -25.57 -13.65 -18.83
C SER A 276 -24.38 -12.69 -18.81
N ALA A 277 -24.04 -12.19 -19.97
CA ALA A 277 -22.89 -11.32 -20.25
C ALA A 277 -22.92 -9.96 -19.52
N TYR A 278 -23.80 -9.75 -18.57
CA TYR A 278 -24.09 -8.45 -17.96
C TYR A 278 -23.99 -8.44 -16.43
N ASN A 279 -23.51 -9.52 -15.82
CA ASN A 279 -23.57 -9.66 -14.37
C ASN A 279 -22.23 -9.27 -13.71
N ASP A 280 -21.99 -7.96 -13.53
CA ASP A 280 -20.86 -7.40 -12.78
C ASP A 280 -20.98 -7.62 -11.27
N GLN A 281 -21.68 -8.66 -10.83
CA GLN A 281 -22.03 -8.88 -9.42
C GLN A 281 -20.82 -9.05 -8.52
N SER A 282 -19.70 -9.52 -9.06
CA SER A 282 -18.49 -9.74 -8.26
C SER A 282 -17.75 -8.45 -7.88
N VAL A 283 -18.03 -7.33 -8.51
CA VAL A 283 -17.45 -6.02 -8.12
C VAL A 283 -18.33 -5.24 -7.16
N ARG A 284 -19.58 -5.61 -6.99
CA ARG A 284 -20.51 -4.89 -6.13
C ARG A 284 -20.36 -5.35 -4.68
N TYR A 285 -20.18 -4.41 -3.77
CA TYR A 285 -20.21 -4.68 -2.33
C TYR A 285 -21.64 -4.93 -1.84
N ALA A 286 -22.61 -4.22 -2.42
CA ALA A 286 -24.01 -4.25 -2.02
C ALA A 286 -24.89 -4.84 -3.15
N ARG A 287 -25.08 -6.15 -3.16
CA ARG A 287 -25.89 -6.83 -4.17
C ARG A 287 -27.37 -6.46 -4.12
N TYR A 288 -27.90 -6.31 -2.90
CA TYR A 288 -29.31 -6.05 -2.61
C TYR A 288 -29.54 -4.73 -1.90
N GLN A 289 -28.51 -3.89 -1.81
CA GLN A 289 -28.56 -2.55 -1.20
C GLN A 289 -28.96 -2.56 0.28
N ASP A 290 -28.63 -3.61 1.00
CA ASP A 290 -28.80 -3.77 2.45
C ASP A 290 -27.49 -4.19 3.13
N GLU A 291 -27.47 -4.15 4.45
CA GLU A 291 -26.30 -4.56 5.25
C GLU A 291 -25.93 -6.02 5.04
N ASN A 292 -26.93 -6.89 4.83
CA ASN A 292 -26.72 -8.32 4.68
C ASN A 292 -26.00 -8.67 3.38
N SER A 293 -26.19 -7.87 2.32
CA SER A 293 -25.52 -8.09 1.03
C SER A 293 -24.01 -7.87 1.09
N LEU A 294 -23.53 -7.02 2.00
CA LEU A 294 -22.10 -6.80 2.23
C LEU A 294 -21.47 -7.89 3.11
N LEU A 295 -22.28 -8.72 3.75
CA LEU A 295 -21.84 -9.88 4.52
C LEU A 295 -21.65 -11.13 3.65
N TYR A 296 -21.97 -11.07 2.37
CA TYR A 296 -21.82 -12.18 1.44
C TYR A 296 -20.34 -12.56 1.28
N GLU A 297 -20.04 -13.84 0.99
CA GLU A 297 -18.67 -14.39 0.89
C GLU A 297 -17.71 -13.62 -0.05
N GLN A 298 -18.22 -12.75 -0.90
CA GLN A 298 -17.48 -11.93 -1.85
C GLN A 298 -17.66 -10.43 -1.61
N GLY A 299 -18.17 -10.03 -0.45
CA GLY A 299 -18.45 -8.64 -0.13
C GLY A 299 -17.28 -7.90 0.53
N TRP A 300 -17.57 -6.70 0.99
CA TRP A 300 -16.61 -5.79 1.61
C TRP A 300 -15.80 -6.40 2.76
N LYS A 301 -16.48 -7.02 3.72
CA LYS A 301 -15.83 -7.60 4.90
C LYS A 301 -14.85 -8.71 4.51
N THR A 302 -15.27 -9.59 3.61
CA THR A 302 -14.48 -10.72 3.12
C THR A 302 -13.19 -10.27 2.42
N MET A 303 -13.23 -9.12 1.75
CA MET A 303 -12.05 -8.54 1.10
C MET A 303 -10.89 -8.29 2.07
N PHE A 304 -11.17 -7.90 3.30
CA PHE A 304 -10.15 -7.63 4.31
C PHE A 304 -9.85 -8.84 5.21
N SER A 305 -10.76 -9.78 5.35
CA SER A 305 -10.65 -10.91 6.27
C SER A 305 -10.24 -12.23 5.62
N SER A 306 -10.58 -12.49 4.36
CA SER A 306 -10.27 -13.76 3.68
C SER A 306 -8.79 -13.91 3.33
N PRO A 307 -8.27 -15.15 3.19
CA PRO A 307 -6.98 -15.41 2.59
C PRO A 307 -6.87 -14.79 1.19
N ASN A 308 -5.65 -14.46 0.76
CA ASN A 308 -5.42 -13.80 -0.53
C ASN A 308 -5.53 -14.74 -1.74
N THR A 309 -5.92 -15.99 -1.55
CA THR A 309 -6.27 -16.94 -2.62
C THR A 309 -7.72 -16.83 -3.07
N GLY A 310 -8.57 -16.10 -2.33
CA GLY A 310 -9.96 -15.88 -2.69
C GLY A 310 -10.13 -14.95 -3.90
N ASN A 311 -11.23 -15.12 -4.65
CA ASN A 311 -11.54 -14.37 -5.86
C ASN A 311 -11.51 -12.85 -5.64
N VAL A 312 -12.06 -12.39 -4.52
CA VAL A 312 -12.14 -10.95 -4.21
C VAL A 312 -10.75 -10.36 -3.96
N TRP A 313 -9.88 -11.09 -3.28
CA TRP A 313 -8.49 -10.66 -3.11
C TRP A 313 -7.77 -10.53 -4.46
N ASN A 314 -7.91 -11.53 -5.33
CA ASN A 314 -7.26 -11.54 -6.63
C ASN A 314 -7.71 -10.41 -7.56
N MET A 315 -8.97 -10.02 -7.51
CA MET A 315 -9.50 -8.92 -8.32
C MET A 315 -9.19 -7.54 -7.74
N GLU A 316 -9.10 -7.43 -6.42
CA GLU A 316 -8.99 -6.15 -5.73
C GLU A 316 -7.54 -5.74 -5.47
N PHE A 317 -6.69 -6.64 -4.99
CA PHE A 317 -5.35 -6.28 -4.52
C PHE A 317 -4.26 -6.52 -5.56
N PHE A 318 -3.41 -5.51 -5.75
CA PHE A 318 -2.19 -5.56 -6.57
C PHE A 318 -0.94 -5.71 -5.71
N TRP A 319 -1.00 -5.19 -4.48
CA TRP A 319 0.08 -5.28 -3.51
C TRP A 319 -0.46 -5.28 -2.10
N GLY A 320 -0.18 -6.34 -1.37
CA GLY A 320 -0.57 -6.47 0.01
C GLY A 320 0.14 -7.64 0.69
N ILE A 321 0.47 -7.48 1.95
CA ILE A 321 1.25 -8.44 2.71
C ILE A 321 0.40 -9.00 3.85
N PRO A 322 0.19 -10.34 3.90
CA PRO A 322 -0.51 -10.98 5.00
C PRO A 322 0.41 -11.11 6.23
N TYR A 323 -0.19 -11.02 7.41
CA TYR A 323 0.39 -11.45 8.67
C TYR A 323 0.00 -12.89 8.93
N SER A 324 0.98 -13.74 9.16
CA SER A 324 0.73 -15.14 9.52
C SER A 324 0.35 -15.28 10.99
N ALA A 325 -0.49 -16.28 11.28
CA ALA A 325 -0.75 -16.70 12.63
C ALA A 325 0.46 -17.37 13.31
N SER A 326 1.32 -17.98 12.49
CA SER A 326 2.43 -18.82 12.93
C SER A 326 3.77 -18.10 12.99
N PHE A 327 3.92 -16.97 12.28
CA PHE A 327 5.19 -16.25 12.14
C PHE A 327 5.10 -14.81 12.65
N LYS A 328 6.23 -14.30 13.13
CA LYS A 328 6.36 -12.88 13.51
C LYS A 328 6.83 -12.04 12.31
N PRO A 329 6.51 -10.74 12.28
CA PRO A 329 5.70 -10.00 13.25
C PRO A 329 4.20 -10.32 13.11
N GLY A 330 3.43 -10.22 14.21
CA GLY A 330 1.97 -10.20 14.16
C GLY A 330 1.44 -8.83 13.74
N ASN A 331 0.15 -8.78 13.37
CA ASN A 331 -0.53 -7.54 12.98
C ASN A 331 -0.51 -6.50 14.12
N PRO A 332 0.24 -5.40 13.96
CA PRO A 332 0.37 -4.39 15.02
C PRO A 332 -0.92 -3.61 15.26
N MET A 333 -1.82 -3.54 14.27
CA MET A 333 -3.03 -2.73 14.37
C MET A 333 -4.04 -3.30 15.36
N ILE A 334 -3.93 -4.58 15.71
CA ILE A 334 -4.75 -5.18 16.78
C ILE A 334 -4.52 -4.46 18.11
N GLU A 335 -3.26 -4.15 18.44
CA GLU A 335 -2.92 -3.41 19.66
C GLU A 335 -3.55 -2.01 19.68
N PHE A 336 -3.57 -1.33 18.54
CA PHE A 336 -4.08 0.03 18.42
C PHE A 336 -5.60 0.11 18.35
N CYS A 337 -6.24 -0.79 17.64
CA CYS A 337 -7.66 -0.68 17.26
C CYS A 337 -8.60 -1.50 18.15
N SER A 338 -8.15 -2.66 18.68
CA SER A 338 -9.05 -3.59 19.36
C SER A 338 -9.21 -3.26 20.85
N PRO A 339 -10.45 -3.09 21.35
CA PRO A 339 -10.70 -2.95 22.78
C PRO A 339 -10.62 -4.31 23.53
N THR A 340 -10.76 -5.43 22.82
CA THR A 340 -10.77 -6.77 23.43
C THR A 340 -9.39 -7.40 23.47
N TYR A 341 -8.61 -7.24 22.41
CA TYR A 341 -7.34 -7.95 22.22
C TYR A 341 -6.12 -7.00 22.14
N GLY A 342 -6.34 -5.70 22.27
CA GLY A 342 -5.34 -4.65 22.22
C GLY A 342 -5.47 -3.64 23.34
N LYS A 343 -4.88 -2.48 23.13
CA LYS A 343 -4.94 -1.35 24.07
C LYS A 343 -6.02 -0.32 23.71
N TYR A 344 -6.62 -0.46 22.54
CA TYR A 344 -7.62 0.47 22.01
C TYR A 344 -7.15 1.92 22.10
N LEU A 345 -6.12 2.26 21.33
CA LEU A 345 -5.46 3.57 21.37
C LEU A 345 -6.03 4.55 20.35
N ILE A 346 -6.57 4.03 19.24
CA ILE A 346 -7.15 4.81 18.15
C ILE A 346 -8.56 4.31 17.81
N LYS A 347 -9.35 5.22 17.27
CA LYS A 347 -10.75 4.98 16.87
C LYS A 347 -11.08 5.75 15.60
N PRO A 348 -12.19 5.42 14.90
CA PRO A 348 -12.73 6.30 13.87
C PRO A 348 -13.01 7.70 14.47
N SER A 349 -12.71 8.76 13.73
CA SER A 349 -13.16 10.09 14.11
C SER A 349 -14.69 10.17 13.96
N LYS A 350 -15.29 11.10 14.70
CA LYS A 350 -16.73 11.39 14.54
C LYS A 350 -17.03 11.87 13.13
N LEU A 351 -16.12 12.64 12.52
CA LEU A 351 -16.24 13.08 11.13
C LEU A 351 -16.30 11.88 10.15
N ALA A 352 -15.47 10.86 10.32
CA ALA A 352 -15.51 9.67 9.47
C ALA A 352 -16.86 8.95 9.56
N ILE A 353 -17.38 8.78 10.77
CA ILE A 353 -18.68 8.16 11.01
C ILE A 353 -19.81 8.99 10.38
N ASP A 354 -19.78 10.31 10.57
CA ASP A 354 -20.78 11.23 10.00
C ASP A 354 -20.73 11.19 8.46
N ASN A 355 -19.53 11.16 7.84
CA ASN A 355 -19.38 11.07 6.39
C ASN A 355 -20.11 9.86 5.79
N TRP A 356 -20.05 8.68 6.42
CA TRP A 356 -20.81 7.51 5.97
C TRP A 356 -22.31 7.65 6.23
N ASN A 357 -22.71 8.20 7.38
CA ASN A 357 -24.11 8.36 7.75
C ASN A 357 -24.83 9.41 6.89
N GLU A 358 -24.11 10.39 6.35
CA GLU A 358 -24.64 11.44 5.47
C GLU A 358 -24.88 10.94 4.03
N GLN A 359 -24.36 9.77 3.63
CA GLN A 359 -24.59 9.23 2.29
C GLN A 359 -26.02 8.66 2.16
N ARG A 360 -26.44 8.51 0.90
CA ARG A 360 -27.70 7.82 0.54
C ARG A 360 -27.41 6.73 -0.46
N GLN A 361 -28.02 5.59 -0.25
CA GLN A 361 -27.99 4.49 -1.22
C GLN A 361 -29.04 4.71 -2.32
N ASN A 362 -28.83 4.08 -3.47
CA ASN A 362 -29.77 4.10 -4.59
C ASN A 362 -31.16 3.55 -4.22
N SER A 363 -31.24 2.70 -3.20
CA SER A 363 -32.48 2.18 -2.61
C SER A 363 -33.21 3.18 -1.69
N GLY A 364 -32.60 4.34 -1.41
CA GLY A 364 -33.11 5.31 -0.45
C GLY A 364 -32.66 5.10 1.00
N ILE A 365 -31.90 4.04 1.31
CA ILE A 365 -31.34 3.82 2.64
C ILE A 365 -30.36 4.96 2.99
N PRO A 366 -30.52 5.61 4.17
CA PRO A 366 -29.83 6.86 4.49
C PRO A 366 -28.46 6.66 5.15
N TYR A 367 -27.60 5.80 4.60
CA TYR A 367 -26.19 5.65 5.00
C TYR A 367 -25.40 4.87 3.96
N ASP A 368 -24.06 4.94 4.07
CA ASP A 368 -23.13 4.09 3.33
C ASP A 368 -22.77 2.85 4.16
N ALA A 369 -23.13 1.68 3.64
CA ALA A 369 -22.92 0.42 4.34
C ALA A 369 -21.43 0.09 4.58
N ARG A 370 -20.50 0.64 3.81
CA ARG A 370 -19.05 0.48 4.02
C ARG A 370 -18.63 0.94 5.42
N GLY A 371 -19.27 2.00 5.94
CA GLY A 371 -19.00 2.51 7.28
C GLY A 371 -19.26 1.47 8.36
N LYS A 372 -20.46 0.89 8.37
CA LYS A 372 -20.87 -0.12 9.36
C LYS A 372 -20.00 -1.39 9.37
N LEU A 373 -19.30 -1.65 8.28
CA LEU A 373 -18.41 -2.80 8.13
C LEU A 373 -16.93 -2.46 8.28
N SER A 374 -16.60 -1.18 8.40
CA SER A 374 -15.24 -0.71 8.64
C SER A 374 -14.94 -0.45 10.11
N TYR A 375 -15.99 -0.28 10.92
CA TYR A 375 -15.90 -0.17 12.37
C TYR A 375 -17.12 -0.84 13.03
N GLU A 376 -16.99 -1.14 14.31
CA GLU A 376 -18.08 -1.63 15.16
C GLU A 376 -18.28 -0.72 16.39
N THR A 377 -19.49 -0.67 16.91
CA THR A 377 -19.78 0.02 18.18
C THR A 377 -19.61 -0.97 19.32
N THR A 378 -18.67 -0.69 20.23
CA THR A 378 -18.40 -1.50 21.41
C THR A 378 -18.76 -0.72 22.69
N PRO A 379 -18.83 -1.38 23.87
CA PRO A 379 -19.00 -0.67 25.14
C PRO A 379 -17.90 0.38 25.42
N SER A 380 -16.71 0.21 24.85
CA SER A 380 -15.58 1.15 24.95
C SER A 380 -15.65 2.30 23.95
N GLY A 381 -16.57 2.23 22.99
CA GLY A 381 -16.72 3.18 21.89
C GLY A 381 -16.51 2.54 20.50
N PRO A 382 -16.49 3.33 19.41
CA PRO A 382 -16.34 2.81 18.06
C PRO A 382 -14.92 2.26 17.84
N ALA A 383 -14.80 1.00 17.41
CA ALA A 383 -13.54 0.30 17.17
C ALA A 383 -13.35 0.01 15.67
N ILE A 384 -12.17 0.29 15.12
CA ILE A 384 -11.83 -0.01 13.72
C ILE A 384 -11.68 -1.52 13.57
N THR A 385 -12.52 -2.13 12.72
CA THR A 385 -12.49 -3.57 12.42
C THR A 385 -11.76 -3.86 11.11
N LYS A 386 -11.80 -2.96 10.14
CA LYS A 386 -11.19 -3.12 8.82
C LYS A 386 -9.71 -3.55 8.85
N LEU A 387 -8.97 -3.11 9.86
CA LEU A 387 -7.54 -3.44 10.04
C LEU A 387 -7.31 -4.68 10.93
N THR A 388 -8.35 -5.16 11.62
CA THR A 388 -8.23 -6.20 12.64
C THR A 388 -9.15 -7.39 12.38
N ASP A 389 -10.09 -7.24 11.44
CA ASP A 389 -11.08 -8.28 11.16
C ASP A 389 -10.44 -9.43 10.39
N ASN A 390 -10.24 -10.51 11.11
CA ASN A 390 -9.84 -11.79 10.56
C ASN A 390 -10.96 -12.78 10.71
N LEU A 391 -11.16 -13.64 9.72
CA LEU A 391 -12.13 -14.74 9.78
C LEU A 391 -11.88 -15.72 10.92
N ILE A 392 -10.68 -15.75 11.46
CA ILE A 392 -10.35 -16.54 12.64
C ILE A 392 -10.68 -15.66 13.84
N PRO A 393 -11.53 -16.13 14.79
CA PRO A 393 -11.74 -15.40 16.03
C PRO A 393 -10.38 -15.02 16.59
N VAL A 394 -10.14 -13.73 16.73
CA VAL A 394 -8.87 -13.22 17.24
C VAL A 394 -8.76 -13.72 18.68
N ASN A 395 -8.08 -14.84 18.86
CA ASN A 395 -7.58 -15.14 20.19
C ASN A 395 -6.34 -14.30 20.43
N SER A 396 -6.00 -14.04 21.67
CA SER A 396 -4.83 -13.22 22.05
C SER A 396 -3.48 -13.71 21.50
N ILE A 397 -3.45 -14.90 20.91
CA ILE A 397 -2.29 -15.60 20.37
C ILE A 397 -2.16 -15.38 18.86
N ASN A 398 -3.29 -15.24 18.17
CA ASN A 398 -3.31 -15.18 16.71
C ASN A 398 -3.46 -13.74 16.21
N LYS A 399 -2.34 -13.09 15.96
CA LYS A 399 -2.27 -11.71 15.42
C LYS A 399 -2.14 -11.69 13.89
N ALA A 400 -2.94 -12.48 13.22
CA ALA A 400 -3.01 -12.48 11.77
C ALA A 400 -3.71 -11.21 11.24
N GLY A 401 -3.70 -11.02 9.93
CA GLY A 401 -4.33 -9.90 9.25
C GLY A 401 -3.65 -9.63 7.92
N LYS A 402 -3.92 -8.46 7.37
CA LYS A 402 -3.35 -8.03 6.11
C LYS A 402 -2.99 -6.55 6.15
N TRP A 403 -1.91 -6.22 5.49
CA TRP A 403 -1.62 -4.86 5.09
C TRP A 403 -1.85 -4.72 3.59
N GLY A 404 -3.04 -4.24 3.21
CA GLY A 404 -3.34 -3.88 1.82
C GLY A 404 -2.74 -2.51 1.52
N ILE A 405 -1.91 -2.42 0.46
CA ILE A 405 -1.21 -1.19 0.11
C ILE A 405 -1.78 -0.63 -1.20
N TYR A 406 -1.86 -1.45 -2.23
CA TYR A 406 -2.45 -1.08 -3.52
C TYR A 406 -3.61 -1.98 -3.89
N ARG A 407 -4.74 -1.38 -4.22
CA ARG A 407 -5.93 -2.10 -4.65
C ARG A 407 -6.72 -1.38 -5.75
N ALA A 408 -7.67 -2.08 -6.37
CA ALA A 408 -8.41 -1.62 -7.53
C ALA A 408 -9.18 -0.30 -7.29
N ALA A 409 -9.79 -0.13 -6.12
CA ALA A 409 -10.47 1.12 -5.80
C ALA A 409 -9.49 2.31 -5.74
N LEU A 410 -8.31 2.13 -5.15
CA LEU A 410 -7.28 3.16 -5.15
C LEU A 410 -6.83 3.50 -6.58
N LEU A 411 -6.64 2.47 -7.42
CA LEU A 411 -6.30 2.66 -8.84
C LEU A 411 -7.34 3.48 -9.58
N HIS A 412 -8.63 3.19 -9.39
CA HIS A 412 -9.74 3.97 -9.99
C HIS A 412 -9.67 5.44 -9.59
N LEU A 413 -9.49 5.72 -8.30
CA LEU A 413 -9.44 7.09 -7.80
C LEU A 413 -8.21 7.84 -8.31
N ARG A 414 -7.03 7.20 -8.31
CA ARG A 414 -5.78 7.81 -8.80
C ARG A 414 -5.79 8.06 -10.31
N TYR A 415 -6.25 7.08 -11.08
CA TYR A 415 -6.41 7.25 -12.52
C TYR A 415 -7.51 8.27 -12.85
N GLY A 416 -8.63 8.26 -12.12
CA GLY A 416 -9.69 9.26 -12.24
C GLY A 416 -9.20 10.67 -11.93
N GLU A 417 -8.34 10.83 -10.92
CA GLU A 417 -7.68 12.10 -10.58
C GLU A 417 -6.79 12.58 -11.72
N ALA A 418 -5.95 11.70 -12.28
CA ALA A 418 -5.10 12.02 -13.41
C ALA A 418 -5.93 12.41 -14.65
N ALA A 419 -6.97 11.64 -14.97
CA ALA A 419 -7.87 11.93 -16.09
C ALA A 419 -8.58 13.27 -15.93
N ASN A 420 -9.08 13.57 -14.73
CA ASN A 420 -9.74 14.84 -14.43
C ASN A 420 -8.79 16.03 -14.66
N ARG A 421 -7.56 15.96 -14.15
CA ARG A 421 -6.56 17.01 -14.30
C ARG A 421 -6.06 17.20 -15.73
N ASP A 422 -6.11 16.16 -16.54
CA ASP A 422 -5.77 16.20 -17.98
C ASP A 422 -6.98 16.56 -18.87
N GLY A 423 -8.03 17.15 -18.30
CA GLY A 423 -9.21 17.62 -19.03
C GLY A 423 -10.16 16.49 -19.47
N LYS A 424 -10.10 15.31 -18.86
CA LYS A 424 -11.01 14.19 -19.10
C LYS A 424 -11.92 13.97 -17.89
N GLY A 425 -12.50 15.06 -17.35
CA GLY A 425 -13.34 15.01 -16.17
C GLY A 425 -14.52 14.05 -16.29
N LYS A 426 -15.11 13.91 -17.49
CA LYS A 426 -16.16 12.91 -17.74
C LYS A 426 -15.68 11.48 -17.46
N LEU A 427 -14.41 11.14 -17.78
CA LEU A 427 -13.86 9.83 -17.47
C LEU A 427 -13.61 9.68 -15.97
N GLY A 428 -13.03 10.68 -15.31
CA GLY A 428 -12.88 10.69 -13.85
C GLY A 428 -14.21 10.50 -13.13
N TRP A 429 -15.26 11.20 -13.60
CA TRP A 429 -16.61 11.05 -13.08
C TRP A 429 -17.19 9.64 -13.31
N ALA A 430 -16.95 9.04 -14.49
CA ALA A 430 -17.40 7.69 -14.81
C ALA A 430 -16.82 6.65 -13.85
N LEU A 431 -15.52 6.71 -13.61
CA LEU A 431 -14.81 5.81 -12.70
C LEU A 431 -15.25 5.99 -11.25
N LEU A 432 -15.60 7.20 -10.88
CA LEU A 432 -16.12 7.50 -9.55
C LEU A 432 -17.57 6.98 -9.36
N ASN A 433 -18.43 7.07 -10.38
CA ASN A 433 -19.87 6.87 -10.24
C ASN A 433 -20.38 5.55 -10.87
N ILE A 434 -20.64 5.54 -12.17
CA ILE A 434 -21.46 4.49 -12.81
C ILE A 434 -20.70 3.67 -13.87
N GLY A 435 -19.41 3.91 -14.04
CA GLY A 435 -18.57 3.20 -15.00
C GLY A 435 -18.62 3.77 -16.42
N VAL A 436 -17.74 3.23 -17.26
CA VAL A 436 -17.47 3.75 -18.61
C VAL A 436 -18.68 3.55 -19.53
N VAL A 437 -19.23 2.34 -19.59
CA VAL A 437 -20.35 2.05 -20.51
C VAL A 437 -21.58 2.90 -20.16
N ASN A 438 -21.95 2.97 -18.89
CA ASN A 438 -23.12 3.76 -18.48
C ASN A 438 -22.93 5.27 -18.72
N THR A 439 -21.70 5.75 -18.77
CA THR A 439 -21.39 7.17 -18.97
C THR A 439 -21.25 7.55 -20.46
N PHE A 440 -20.61 6.69 -21.25
CA PHE A 440 -20.24 7.01 -22.64
C PHE A 440 -21.17 6.35 -23.69
N TYR A 441 -22.02 5.38 -23.28
CA TYR A 441 -22.92 4.70 -24.19
C TYR A 441 -23.90 5.67 -24.85
N THR A 442 -23.92 5.68 -26.19
CA THR A 442 -24.78 6.53 -27.02
C THR A 442 -25.87 5.76 -27.75
N GLY A 443 -25.87 4.42 -27.62
CA GLY A 443 -26.89 3.57 -28.27
C GLY A 443 -28.22 3.55 -27.55
N THR A 444 -29.15 2.70 -28.04
CA THR A 444 -30.51 2.57 -27.50
C THR A 444 -30.49 2.04 -26.07
N ARG A 445 -31.29 2.62 -25.20
CA ARG A 445 -31.51 2.14 -23.84
C ARG A 445 -32.83 1.41 -23.72
N ASN A 446 -32.90 0.38 -22.90
CA ASN A 446 -34.13 -0.32 -22.58
C ASN A 446 -35.09 0.56 -21.74
N SER A 447 -36.28 0.08 -21.46
CA SER A 447 -37.30 0.80 -20.67
C SER A 447 -36.87 1.12 -19.24
N SER A 448 -35.87 0.41 -18.69
CA SER A 448 -35.28 0.69 -17.38
C SER A 448 -34.11 1.69 -17.45
N GLY A 449 -33.80 2.25 -18.62
CA GLY A 449 -32.70 3.20 -18.82
C GLY A 449 -31.32 2.54 -18.91
N SER A 450 -31.23 1.23 -18.80
CA SER A 450 -29.97 0.49 -18.99
C SER A 450 -29.61 0.40 -20.47
N PRO A 451 -28.31 0.37 -20.85
CA PRO A 451 -27.91 0.09 -22.21
C PRO A 451 -28.61 -1.18 -22.71
N ALA A 452 -29.30 -1.10 -23.85
CA ALA A 452 -29.88 -2.30 -24.49
C ALA A 452 -28.74 -3.28 -24.83
N PRO A 453 -28.99 -4.59 -24.85
CA PRO A 453 -28.00 -5.54 -25.30
C PRO A 453 -27.55 -5.19 -26.71
N VAL A 454 -26.37 -4.64 -26.84
CA VAL A 454 -25.77 -4.32 -28.14
C VAL A 454 -25.09 -5.60 -28.61
N SER A 455 -25.18 -5.89 -29.91
CA SER A 455 -24.37 -6.95 -30.48
C SER A 455 -22.90 -6.66 -30.14
N PHE A 456 -22.08 -7.69 -29.94
CA PHE A 456 -20.65 -7.56 -29.65
C PHE A 456 -19.87 -6.73 -30.68
N ASP A 457 -20.50 -6.44 -31.82
CA ASP A 457 -19.94 -5.73 -32.97
C ASP A 457 -20.05 -4.19 -32.86
N ASP A 458 -20.83 -3.65 -31.94
CA ASP A 458 -20.95 -2.20 -31.78
C ASP A 458 -19.86 -1.62 -30.89
N ILE A 459 -18.68 -1.56 -31.46
CA ILE A 459 -17.41 -1.15 -30.81
C ILE A 459 -17.46 0.30 -30.32
N SER A 460 -18.19 1.16 -31.05
CA SER A 460 -18.11 2.62 -30.84
C SER A 460 -18.82 3.12 -29.59
N THR A 461 -19.70 2.30 -29.00
CA THR A 461 -20.61 2.71 -27.93
C THR A 461 -20.18 2.30 -26.52
N MET A 462 -19.16 1.45 -26.39
CA MET A 462 -18.69 0.90 -25.10
C MET A 462 -17.27 1.34 -24.71
N GLN A 463 -16.70 2.26 -25.45
CA GLN A 463 -15.34 2.76 -25.23
C GLN A 463 -15.34 4.26 -24.95
N THR A 464 -14.27 4.73 -24.32
CA THR A 464 -14.07 6.18 -24.18
C THR A 464 -13.67 6.80 -25.52
N PRO A 465 -14.05 8.06 -25.80
CA PRO A 465 -13.68 8.75 -27.04
C PRO A 465 -12.27 9.36 -26.98
N TYR A 466 -11.40 8.86 -26.13
CA TYR A 466 -10.07 9.42 -25.91
C TYR A 466 -8.99 8.53 -26.49
N ALA A 467 -7.85 9.15 -26.88
CA ALA A 467 -6.65 8.41 -27.20
C ALA A 467 -6.00 7.82 -25.93
N ALA A 468 -5.10 6.84 -26.09
CA ALA A 468 -4.26 6.38 -25.00
C ALA A 468 -3.51 7.58 -24.35
N PRO A 469 -3.31 7.58 -23.04
CA PRO A 469 -3.59 6.52 -22.08
C PRO A 469 -5.04 6.52 -21.53
N TYR A 470 -5.93 7.35 -22.02
CA TYR A 470 -7.32 7.51 -21.54
C TYR A 470 -8.34 6.72 -22.36
N TYR A 471 -7.87 5.92 -23.32
CA TYR A 471 -8.70 4.95 -24.00
C TYR A 471 -9.02 3.79 -23.08
N LEU A 472 -10.28 3.59 -22.77
CA LEU A 472 -10.77 2.44 -22.02
C LEU A 472 -11.87 1.75 -22.83
N ASP A 473 -11.73 0.45 -22.99
CA ASP A 473 -12.68 -0.41 -23.68
C ASP A 473 -13.54 -1.18 -22.65
N GLY A 474 -14.79 -0.82 -22.55
CA GLY A 474 -15.73 -1.46 -21.64
C GLY A 474 -16.37 -2.73 -22.21
N ARG A 475 -15.96 -3.20 -23.40
CA ARG A 475 -16.47 -4.46 -23.97
C ARG A 475 -16.03 -5.65 -23.14
N ASN A 476 -16.80 -6.70 -23.25
CA ASN A 476 -16.44 -7.99 -22.71
C ASN A 476 -15.32 -8.59 -23.56
N ASN A 477 -14.12 -8.66 -23.02
CA ASN A 477 -13.01 -9.24 -23.74
C ASN A 477 -13.08 -10.75 -23.56
N SER A 478 -13.79 -11.45 -24.47
CA SER A 478 -13.94 -12.90 -24.56
C SER A 478 -14.15 -13.70 -23.25
N ASP A 479 -15.03 -14.64 -23.27
CA ASP A 479 -15.08 -15.79 -22.40
C ASP A 479 -15.07 -15.57 -20.88
N TYR A 480 -16.02 -14.74 -20.36
CA TYR A 480 -16.32 -14.64 -18.93
C TYR A 480 -15.60 -13.55 -18.10
N LYS A 481 -14.86 -12.61 -18.72
CA LYS A 481 -14.22 -11.53 -17.98
C LYS A 481 -14.56 -10.17 -18.55
N SER A 482 -14.92 -9.22 -17.70
CA SER A 482 -15.11 -7.84 -18.09
C SER A 482 -14.20 -6.90 -17.27
N PRO A 483 -13.83 -5.74 -17.85
CA PRO A 483 -13.11 -4.75 -17.10
C PRO A 483 -13.91 -4.29 -15.87
N TRP A 484 -13.21 -4.12 -14.75
CA TRP A 484 -13.76 -3.68 -13.49
C TRP A 484 -14.52 -2.34 -13.61
N TYR A 485 -14.05 -1.42 -14.48
CA TYR A 485 -14.62 -0.10 -14.72
C TYR A 485 -15.82 -0.09 -15.68
N ARG A 486 -16.26 -1.23 -16.21
CA ARG A 486 -17.28 -1.27 -17.28
C ARG A 486 -18.59 -0.60 -16.89
N ASN A 487 -19.33 -1.17 -15.95
CA ASN A 487 -20.70 -0.76 -15.60
C ASN A 487 -20.81 -0.14 -14.21
N THR A 488 -19.69 0.01 -13.52
CA THR A 488 -19.71 0.52 -12.15
C THR A 488 -18.48 1.36 -11.88
N GLY A 489 -18.65 2.39 -11.06
CA GLY A 489 -17.59 3.12 -10.41
C GLY A 489 -17.62 2.86 -8.91
N ILE A 490 -16.78 3.55 -8.16
CA ILE A 490 -16.61 3.34 -6.72
C ILE A 490 -17.93 3.52 -5.96
N ARG A 491 -18.67 4.58 -6.24
CA ARG A 491 -19.95 4.87 -5.56
C ARG A 491 -21.01 3.83 -5.86
N ASN A 492 -21.20 3.50 -7.14
CA ASN A 492 -22.20 2.50 -7.53
C ASN A 492 -21.85 1.09 -7.02
N ARG A 493 -20.58 0.76 -6.91
CA ARG A 493 -20.10 -0.47 -6.29
C ARG A 493 -20.57 -0.60 -4.83
N ALA A 494 -20.58 0.51 -4.09
CA ALA A 494 -21.11 0.59 -2.73
C ALA A 494 -22.64 0.80 -2.66
N GLY A 495 -23.33 0.87 -3.80
CA GLY A 495 -24.76 1.16 -3.88
C GLY A 495 -25.11 2.62 -3.55
N VAL A 496 -24.15 3.52 -3.47
CA VAL A 496 -24.35 4.93 -3.12
C VAL A 496 -24.72 5.73 -4.35
N THR A 497 -25.62 6.69 -4.18
CA THR A 497 -26.14 7.56 -5.23
C THR A 497 -25.01 8.28 -5.97
N ALA A 498 -25.08 8.27 -7.31
CA ALA A 498 -24.14 8.96 -8.16
C ALA A 498 -24.14 10.48 -7.89
N LEU A 499 -22.98 11.09 -8.06
CA LEU A 499 -22.83 12.55 -7.99
C LEU A 499 -23.45 13.22 -9.21
N ASP A 500 -23.81 14.49 -9.08
CA ASP A 500 -24.34 15.30 -10.17
C ASP A 500 -23.38 15.33 -11.37
N VAL A 501 -23.96 15.31 -12.57
CA VAL A 501 -23.20 15.29 -13.83
C VAL A 501 -22.44 16.58 -14.09
N SER A 502 -22.81 17.69 -13.46
CA SER A 502 -22.09 18.98 -13.57
C SER A 502 -20.61 18.86 -13.17
N PHE A 503 -20.28 17.95 -12.25
CA PHE A 503 -18.90 17.67 -11.87
C PHE A 503 -18.02 17.15 -13.01
N GLN A 504 -18.60 16.66 -14.11
CA GLN A 504 -17.83 16.23 -15.28
C GLN A 504 -16.99 17.36 -15.92
N ASN A 505 -17.42 18.61 -15.72
CA ASN A 505 -16.78 19.81 -16.27
C ASN A 505 -16.17 20.71 -15.20
N ASP A 506 -16.21 20.32 -13.93
CA ASP A 506 -15.64 21.04 -12.80
C ASP A 506 -14.39 20.29 -12.27
N VAL A 507 -13.23 20.67 -12.77
CA VAL A 507 -11.95 20.02 -12.43
C VAL A 507 -11.66 20.06 -10.94
N ILE A 508 -11.89 21.20 -10.28
CA ILE A 508 -11.60 21.36 -8.86
C ILE A 508 -12.65 20.69 -8.00
N GLY A 509 -13.93 20.83 -8.35
CA GLY A 509 -15.02 20.16 -7.67
C GLY A 509 -14.92 18.66 -7.76
N LEU A 510 -14.67 18.10 -8.96
CA LEU A 510 -14.51 16.66 -9.14
C LEU A 510 -13.29 16.12 -8.39
N GLU A 511 -12.16 16.84 -8.39
CA GLU A 511 -10.99 16.45 -7.60
C GLU A 511 -11.32 16.35 -6.11
N GLY A 512 -12.07 17.34 -5.57
CA GLY A 512 -12.57 17.29 -4.20
C GLY A 512 -13.43 16.05 -3.95
N LYS A 513 -14.33 15.71 -4.88
CA LYS A 513 -15.23 14.54 -4.77
C LYS A 513 -14.49 13.21 -4.85
N LEU A 514 -13.43 13.10 -5.67
CA LEU A 514 -12.56 11.92 -5.71
C LEU A 514 -11.89 11.67 -4.35
N ILE A 515 -11.43 12.74 -3.69
CA ILE A 515 -10.80 12.66 -2.36
C ILE A 515 -11.83 12.39 -1.26
N ASP A 516 -13.04 12.94 -1.35
CA ASP A 516 -14.13 12.66 -0.43
C ASP A 516 -14.58 11.20 -0.56
N GLU A 517 -14.65 10.65 -1.78
CA GLU A 517 -14.92 9.23 -1.98
C GLU A 517 -13.78 8.35 -1.44
N GLY A 518 -12.52 8.77 -1.59
CA GLY A 518 -11.39 8.13 -0.94
C GLY A 518 -11.53 8.04 0.58
N ALA A 519 -12.17 9.03 1.22
CA ALA A 519 -12.48 9.00 2.65
C ALA A 519 -13.52 7.92 3.03
N LEU A 520 -14.46 7.60 2.14
CA LEU A 520 -15.46 6.55 2.36
C LEU A 520 -14.90 5.16 2.04
N GLU A 521 -14.17 5.05 0.97
CA GLU A 521 -13.68 3.79 0.39
C GLU A 521 -12.38 3.30 1.05
N LEU A 522 -11.41 4.20 1.21
CA LEU A 522 -10.03 3.90 1.63
C LEU A 522 -9.74 4.27 3.09
N ALA A 523 -10.77 4.59 3.87
CA ALA A 523 -10.59 4.94 5.28
C ALA A 523 -9.73 3.90 6.01
N PHE A 524 -8.78 4.38 6.80
CA PHE A 524 -7.88 3.59 7.65
C PHE A 524 -6.76 2.84 6.93
N GLU A 525 -6.67 2.93 5.58
CA GLU A 525 -5.67 2.20 4.79
C GLU A 525 -4.34 2.95 4.62
N GLY A 526 -4.18 4.13 5.18
CA GLY A 526 -2.95 4.93 5.11
C GLY A 526 -2.86 5.86 3.90
N ASN A 527 -3.99 6.15 3.24
CA ASN A 527 -4.02 7.01 2.06
C ASN A 527 -4.42 8.47 2.36
N ARG A 528 -5.05 8.73 3.51
CA ARG A 528 -5.76 9.99 3.71
C ARG A 528 -4.86 11.22 3.80
N TRP A 529 -3.80 11.19 4.62
CA TRP A 529 -2.86 12.32 4.71
C TRP A 529 -2.14 12.60 3.39
N PRO A 530 -1.59 11.60 2.69
CA PRO A 530 -1.03 11.78 1.35
C PRO A 530 -1.98 12.46 0.37
N ASP A 531 -3.24 12.07 0.36
CA ASP A 531 -4.25 12.65 -0.54
C ASP A 531 -4.51 14.12 -0.20
N LEU A 532 -4.69 14.46 1.08
CA LEU A 532 -4.92 15.84 1.50
C LEU A 532 -3.72 16.73 1.16
N VAL A 533 -2.51 16.28 1.45
CA VAL A 533 -1.28 17.04 1.16
C VAL A 533 -1.11 17.22 -0.35
N ARG A 534 -1.30 16.17 -1.16
CA ARG A 534 -1.13 16.23 -2.61
C ARG A 534 -2.06 17.26 -3.23
N ILE A 535 -3.34 17.25 -2.86
CA ILE A 535 -4.32 18.18 -3.39
C ILE A 535 -4.09 19.61 -2.90
N ALA A 536 -3.84 19.79 -1.59
CA ALA A 536 -3.56 21.11 -1.04
C ALA A 536 -2.33 21.77 -1.69
N ARG A 537 -1.26 20.99 -1.95
CA ARG A 537 -0.07 21.47 -2.68
C ARG A 537 -0.40 21.83 -4.12
N ARG A 538 -1.06 20.95 -4.85
CA ARG A 538 -1.41 21.13 -6.27
C ARG A 538 -2.28 22.36 -6.50
N GLN A 539 -3.26 22.56 -5.63
CA GLN A 539 -4.18 23.71 -5.70
C GLN A 539 -3.58 24.98 -5.10
N ASN A 540 -2.41 24.91 -4.47
CA ASN A 540 -1.87 25.97 -3.63
C ASN A 540 -2.92 26.48 -2.62
N ASN A 541 -3.66 25.55 -2.03
CA ASN A 541 -4.78 25.82 -1.14
C ASN A 541 -4.61 25.09 0.21
N PRO A 542 -3.91 25.69 1.18
CA PRO A 542 -3.74 25.10 2.50
C PRO A 542 -5.05 24.81 3.23
N ALA A 543 -6.09 25.62 2.97
CA ALA A 543 -7.39 25.44 3.59
C ALA A 543 -8.04 24.09 3.24
N PHE A 544 -7.74 23.52 2.07
CA PHE A 544 -8.25 22.22 1.68
C PHE A 544 -7.92 21.11 2.71
N LEU A 545 -6.71 21.12 3.23
CA LEU A 545 -6.25 20.19 4.27
C LEU A 545 -6.64 20.68 5.67
N ALA A 546 -6.36 21.95 5.97
CA ALA A 546 -6.52 22.51 7.30
C ALA A 546 -7.97 22.45 7.79
N GLU A 547 -8.95 22.68 6.90
CA GLU A 547 -10.37 22.66 7.25
C GLU A 547 -10.83 21.22 7.58
N ARG A 548 -10.40 20.22 6.83
CA ARG A 548 -10.77 18.81 7.10
C ARG A 548 -10.25 18.34 8.46
N VAL A 549 -9.00 18.64 8.78
CA VAL A 549 -8.43 18.34 10.12
C VAL A 549 -9.16 19.12 11.21
N TYR A 550 -9.49 20.38 10.97
CA TYR A 550 -10.29 21.19 11.89
C TYR A 550 -11.64 20.58 12.20
N GLN A 551 -12.38 20.15 11.16
CA GLN A 551 -13.70 19.53 11.33
C GLN A 551 -13.63 18.22 12.13
N LYS A 552 -12.58 17.41 11.93
CA LYS A 552 -12.34 16.22 12.78
C LYS A 552 -12.20 16.63 14.25
N LEU A 553 -11.27 17.53 14.54
CA LEU A 553 -10.96 17.93 15.91
C LEU A 553 -12.15 18.61 16.59
N LEU A 554 -12.87 19.48 15.87
CA LEU A 554 -14.06 20.16 16.37
C LEU A 554 -15.16 19.16 16.74
N ARG A 555 -15.49 18.23 15.86
CA ARG A 555 -16.54 17.23 16.09
C ARG A 555 -16.18 16.26 17.21
N ASP A 556 -14.91 15.96 17.39
CA ASP A 556 -14.40 15.14 18.50
C ASP A 556 -14.21 15.94 19.81
N GLY A 557 -14.49 17.25 19.81
CA GLY A 557 -14.48 18.10 21.00
C GLY A 557 -13.09 18.56 21.45
N ASP A 558 -12.09 18.60 20.55
CA ASP A 558 -10.75 19.09 20.88
C ASP A 558 -10.76 20.62 21.03
N PRO A 559 -10.38 21.18 22.19
CA PRO A 559 -10.38 22.61 22.41
C PRO A 559 -9.37 23.39 21.55
N ASN A 560 -8.36 22.70 21.00
CA ASN A 560 -7.31 23.28 20.16
C ASN A 560 -7.60 23.20 18.66
N ALA A 561 -8.81 22.79 18.27
CA ALA A 561 -9.18 22.62 16.86
C ALA A 561 -8.87 23.86 16.00
N ALA A 562 -9.28 25.05 16.46
CA ALA A 562 -9.03 26.32 15.75
C ALA A 562 -7.53 26.65 15.64
N THR A 563 -6.77 26.44 16.69
CA THR A 563 -5.31 26.66 16.71
C THR A 563 -4.61 25.72 15.73
N THR A 564 -5.00 24.44 15.70
CA THR A 564 -4.46 23.45 14.75
C THR A 564 -4.79 23.83 13.33
N ARG A 565 -6.02 24.28 13.04
CA ARG A 565 -6.40 24.80 11.72
C ARG A 565 -5.48 25.94 11.29
N GLN A 566 -5.30 26.95 12.15
CA GLN A 566 -4.44 28.08 11.82
C GLN A 566 -2.99 27.66 11.57
N LYS A 567 -2.46 26.72 12.36
CA LYS A 567 -1.13 26.14 12.16
C LYS A 567 -0.99 25.49 10.78
N LEU A 568 -1.98 24.70 10.37
CA LEU A 568 -1.97 23.96 9.11
C LEU A 568 -2.21 24.84 7.87
N MET A 569 -2.65 26.09 8.04
CA MET A 569 -2.67 27.07 6.95
C MET A 569 -1.27 27.42 6.44
N ASN A 570 -0.21 27.12 7.19
CA ASN A 570 1.17 27.20 6.72
C ASN A 570 1.66 25.81 6.25
N PRO A 571 1.97 25.61 4.95
CA PRO A 571 2.43 24.33 4.41
C PRO A 571 3.68 23.76 5.08
N ALA A 572 4.55 24.60 5.65
CA ALA A 572 5.73 24.14 6.38
C ALA A 572 5.36 23.27 7.60
N ASN A 573 4.18 23.45 8.16
CA ASN A 573 3.67 22.69 9.31
C ASN A 573 3.02 21.34 8.91
N TRP A 574 2.97 21.02 7.63
CA TRP A 574 2.47 19.71 7.18
C TRP A 574 3.50 18.61 7.36
N TYR A 575 4.76 18.97 7.54
CA TYR A 575 5.86 18.02 7.66
C TYR A 575 6.21 17.75 9.12
N LEU A 576 6.56 16.48 9.38
CA LEU A 576 7.05 16.04 10.67
C LEU A 576 8.48 16.54 10.91
N PRO A 577 8.86 16.82 12.16
CA PRO A 577 10.26 17.09 12.47
C PRO A 577 11.11 15.87 12.12
N PHE A 578 12.14 16.08 11.31
CA PHE A 578 13.09 15.03 10.99
C PHE A 578 14.18 15.00 12.07
N ASN A 579 14.32 13.86 12.73
CA ASN A 579 15.36 13.63 13.73
C ASN A 579 16.27 12.47 13.25
N TYR A 580 17.60 12.68 13.33
CA TYR A 580 18.57 11.67 12.93
C TYR A 580 18.74 10.58 14.01
#